data_39f5192c74074603563ad066ffcd8390
#
_entry.id   39f5192c74074603563ad066ffcd8390
#
_cell.length_a   1.000
_cell.length_b   1.000
_cell.length_c   1.000
_cell.angle_alpha   90.00
_cell.angle_beta   90.00
_cell.angle_gamma   90.00
#
_symmetry.space_group_name_H-M   'P 1'
#
loop_
_entity.id
_entity.type
_entity.pdbx_description
1 polymer ?
#
loop_
_entity_poly.entity_id
_entity_poly.type
_entity_poly.pdbx_seq_one_letter_code
_entity_poly.pdbx_strand_id
1 'polypeptide(L)'
;MDRAEEWLSGTGAQWTDKEKTWIFPSNSTLTFGYLQNERDKYRYQSSHFQFIGFDELTQFTSSSYRYMFSRLRRLEGVDIPLRMRSASNPGGLGHEWAKQRFIVEGREQGRPFIPAKLEDNPFLDRDSYILSLMMLDPVTREQLLRGDWSARKPGGKFRREWLEVVDNIPTIILPKCRLVRYWDLAATEEARGKDPDWTVGCLMAGSPRGIYYIRDIRRVRMTPAGVEELVKSCANIDGRTVPIYMEQEPGASGVNTIAYYRRVLAGYEFHAVRNTGSKEVRANPLSSQAEAGNVKLVRGTWITDFIDEAEAFPSRAHDDQVDAAAGAFEALTIGQAGTPLDATEPMPTSEPSGFGGLRRKDF
;
A
#
# COMPACT_ATOMS: atom_id res chain seq x y z
N MET A 1 22.70 23.46 11.99
CA MET A 1 23.96 23.64 12.74
C MET A 1 23.75 24.67 13.83
N ASP A 2 23.15 25.80 13.54
CA ASP A 2 22.98 26.93 14.47
C ASP A 2 22.37 26.57 15.83
N ARG A 3 21.30 25.73 15.84
CA ARG A 3 20.71 25.24 17.10
C ARG A 3 21.62 24.33 17.92
N ALA A 4 22.45 23.50 17.26
CA ALA A 4 23.39 22.66 18.01
C ALA A 4 24.48 23.50 18.61
N GLU A 5 24.94 24.54 17.93
CA GLU A 5 25.89 25.51 18.46
C GLU A 5 25.33 26.29 19.65
N GLU A 6 24.09 26.78 19.55
CA GLU A 6 23.39 27.42 20.65
C GLU A 6 23.31 26.55 21.89
N TRP A 7 22.97 25.28 21.75
CA TRP A 7 22.80 24.35 22.88
C TRP A 7 24.10 23.80 23.45
N LEU A 8 25.15 23.68 22.61
CA LEU A 8 26.39 23.00 22.99
C LEU A 8 27.53 23.95 23.31
N SER A 9 27.45 25.24 22.95
CA SER A 9 28.52 26.21 23.19
C SER A 9 28.94 26.31 24.68
N GLY A 10 27.99 26.18 25.61
CA GLY A 10 28.27 26.22 27.06
C GLY A 10 28.85 24.93 27.66
N THR A 11 28.97 23.84 26.87
CA THR A 11 29.40 22.51 27.35
C THR A 11 30.92 22.30 27.22
N GLY A 12 31.62 23.21 26.58
CA GLY A 12 33.05 23.04 26.23
C GLY A 12 33.28 22.08 25.05
N ALA A 13 32.21 21.64 24.37
CA ALA A 13 32.31 20.80 23.19
C ALA A 13 32.89 21.57 22.00
N GLN A 14 33.72 20.90 21.21
CA GLN A 14 34.35 21.46 20.00
C GLN A 14 33.77 20.84 18.75
N TRP A 15 33.49 21.67 17.75
CA TRP A 15 32.98 21.23 16.46
C TRP A 15 34.07 20.90 15.47
N THR A 16 33.95 19.77 14.78
CA THR A 16 34.84 19.36 13.67
C THR A 16 34.04 19.31 12.40
N ASP A 17 34.23 20.29 11.52
CA ASP A 17 33.40 20.43 10.30
C ASP A 17 33.63 19.29 9.30
N LYS A 18 34.87 18.78 9.21
CA LYS A 18 35.21 17.65 8.32
C LYS A 18 34.40 16.38 8.65
N GLU A 19 34.24 16.11 9.95
CA GLU A 19 33.61 14.89 10.44
C GLU A 19 32.14 15.12 10.84
N LYS A 20 31.67 16.38 10.77
CA LYS A 20 30.32 16.77 11.23
C LYS A 20 30.05 16.30 12.66
N THR A 21 31.04 16.48 13.55
CA THR A 21 31.05 15.89 14.87
C THR A 21 31.39 16.94 15.94
N TRP A 22 30.62 16.94 17.03
CA TRP A 22 30.93 17.60 18.27
C TRP A 22 31.72 16.65 19.17
N ILE A 23 32.87 17.12 19.69
CA ILE A 23 33.71 16.39 20.62
C ILE A 23 33.62 17.06 21.97
N PHE A 24 33.13 16.36 22.99
CA PHE A 24 32.98 16.86 24.35
C PHE A 24 34.29 16.69 25.17
N PRO A 25 34.47 17.44 26.26
CA PRO A 25 35.64 17.28 27.15
C PRO A 25 35.79 15.86 27.71
N SER A 26 34.72 15.08 27.77
CA SER A 26 34.70 13.67 28.16
C SER A 26 35.17 12.71 27.06
N ASN A 27 35.60 13.19 25.91
CA ASN A 27 35.83 12.44 24.69
C ASN A 27 34.59 11.75 24.09
N SER A 28 33.40 12.03 24.62
CA SER A 28 32.15 11.60 23.96
C SER A 28 31.97 12.41 22.68
N THR A 29 31.33 11.78 21.70
CA THR A 29 31.10 12.41 20.38
C THR A 29 29.62 12.43 20.00
N LEU A 30 29.18 13.51 19.35
CA LEU A 30 27.89 13.62 18.71
C LEU A 30 28.09 13.89 17.21
N THR A 31 27.85 12.90 16.38
CA THR A 31 28.05 12.98 14.93
C THR A 31 26.71 13.12 14.21
N PHE A 32 26.62 14.09 13.30
CA PHE A 32 25.49 14.22 12.41
C PHE A 32 25.72 13.40 11.14
N GLY A 33 24.75 12.56 10.81
CA GLY A 33 24.81 11.69 9.65
C GLY A 33 23.56 11.82 8.77
N TYR A 34 23.57 11.17 7.61
CA TYR A 34 22.44 11.11 6.71
C TYR A 34 22.32 9.74 6.04
N LEU A 35 21.09 9.41 5.61
CA LEU A 35 20.73 8.21 4.85
C LEU A 35 19.83 8.65 3.71
N GLN A 36 20.42 9.17 2.64
CA GLN A 36 19.67 9.68 1.49
C GLN A 36 19.16 8.53 0.59
N ASN A 37 19.96 7.47 0.48
CA ASN A 37 19.65 6.29 -0.30
C ASN A 37 19.83 5.01 0.53
N GLU A 38 19.20 3.91 0.11
CA GLU A 38 19.33 2.60 0.76
C GLU A 38 20.79 2.13 0.95
N ARG A 39 21.68 2.51 0.04
CA ARG A 39 23.10 2.15 0.12
C ARG A 39 23.87 2.95 1.19
N ASP A 40 23.38 4.09 1.60
CA ASP A 40 24.07 4.95 2.56
C ASP A 40 24.20 4.29 3.93
N LYS A 41 23.34 3.36 4.30
CA LYS A 41 23.45 2.58 5.53
C LYS A 41 24.79 1.85 5.66
N TYR A 42 25.43 1.45 4.56
CA TYR A 42 26.69 0.74 4.56
C TYR A 42 27.88 1.66 4.90
N ARG A 43 27.74 2.99 4.83
CA ARG A 43 28.75 3.96 5.30
C ARG A 43 29.03 3.79 6.79
N TYR A 44 28.05 3.30 7.54
CA TYR A 44 28.15 3.04 8.97
C TYR A 44 28.61 1.62 9.31
N GLN A 45 29.08 0.84 8.32
CA GLN A 45 29.38 -0.59 8.50
C GLN A 45 30.38 -0.88 9.61
N SER A 46 31.38 -0.03 9.81
CA SER A 46 32.39 -0.18 10.86
C SER A 46 32.16 0.70 12.09
N SER A 47 31.08 1.47 12.13
CA SER A 47 30.79 2.39 13.23
C SER A 47 30.13 1.67 14.41
N HIS A 48 30.37 2.24 15.61
CA HIS A 48 29.79 1.80 16.87
C HIS A 48 29.13 3.01 17.55
N PHE A 49 27.86 2.89 17.88
CA PHE A 49 27.10 3.95 18.55
C PHE A 49 26.45 3.39 19.82
N GLN A 50 26.38 4.21 20.87
CA GLN A 50 25.63 3.91 22.08
C GLN A 50 24.22 4.51 21.99
N PHE A 51 24.08 5.56 21.20
CA PHE A 51 22.81 6.21 20.93
C PHE A 51 22.68 6.50 19.43
N ILE A 52 21.49 6.28 18.87
CA ILE A 52 21.16 6.69 17.51
C ILE A 52 19.83 7.43 17.57
N GLY A 53 19.81 8.68 17.09
CA GLY A 53 18.62 9.48 16.90
C GLY A 53 18.25 9.56 15.43
N PHE A 54 16.98 9.26 15.09
CA PHE A 54 16.43 9.56 13.78
C PHE A 54 15.54 10.79 13.89
N ASP A 55 15.84 11.79 13.10
CA ASP A 55 14.94 12.89 12.86
C ASP A 55 14.13 12.60 11.59
N GLU A 56 12.86 12.98 11.57
CA GLU A 56 11.94 12.69 10.46
C GLU A 56 11.94 11.20 10.06
N LEU A 57 11.70 10.31 11.01
CA LEU A 57 11.78 8.85 10.82
C LEU A 57 11.01 8.33 9.60
N THR A 58 9.89 8.94 9.29
CA THR A 58 9.04 8.54 8.16
C THR A 58 9.66 8.83 6.78
N GLN A 59 10.80 9.52 6.73
CA GLN A 59 11.56 9.69 5.49
C GLN A 59 12.47 8.49 5.18
N PHE A 60 12.64 7.56 6.13
CA PHE A 60 13.52 6.40 5.97
C PHE A 60 12.74 5.12 5.73
N THR A 61 13.38 4.20 5.00
CA THR A 61 12.85 2.84 4.82
C THR A 61 13.02 2.02 6.10
N SER A 62 12.16 1.03 6.30
CA SER A 62 12.28 0.05 7.39
C SER A 62 13.63 -0.68 7.37
N SER A 63 14.17 -0.96 6.18
CA SER A 63 15.46 -1.61 5.99
C SER A 63 16.61 -0.76 6.55
N SER A 64 16.68 0.51 6.19
CA SER A 64 17.70 1.44 6.69
C SER A 64 17.63 1.60 8.20
N TYR A 65 16.43 1.81 8.75
CA TYR A 65 16.22 1.90 10.19
C TYR A 65 16.66 0.63 10.92
N ARG A 66 16.25 -0.55 10.46
CA ARG A 66 16.61 -1.84 11.09
C ARG A 66 18.10 -2.13 11.01
N TYR A 67 18.75 -1.76 9.91
CA TYR A 67 20.20 -1.94 9.76
C TYR A 67 20.98 -1.21 10.86
N MET A 68 20.53 -0.01 11.25
CA MET A 68 21.22 0.80 12.26
C MET A 68 21.20 0.15 13.65
N PHE A 69 20.27 -0.76 13.98
CA PHE A 69 20.35 -1.55 15.22
C PHE A 69 21.63 -2.37 15.32
N SER A 70 22.15 -2.88 14.21
CA SER A 70 23.41 -3.63 14.21
C SER A 70 24.63 -2.77 14.54
N ARG A 71 24.46 -1.45 14.56
CA ARG A 71 25.51 -0.47 14.91
C ARG A 71 25.44 -0.04 16.37
N LEU A 72 24.38 -0.38 17.10
CA LEU A 72 24.30 -0.15 18.54
C LEU A 72 25.19 -1.16 19.27
N ARG A 73 26.31 -0.70 19.80
CA ARG A 73 27.31 -1.54 20.47
C ARG A 73 27.93 -0.78 21.62
N ARG A 74 28.34 -1.52 22.65
CA ARG A 74 29.17 -1.02 23.75
C ARG A 74 30.32 -1.98 24.00
N LEU A 75 31.38 -1.47 24.54
CA LEU A 75 32.52 -2.30 25.01
C LEU A 75 32.11 -3.03 26.29
N GLU A 76 32.75 -4.16 26.56
CA GLU A 76 32.58 -4.89 27.80
C GLU A 76 33.06 -4.01 28.98
N GLY A 77 32.33 -4.05 30.09
CA GLY A 77 32.62 -3.21 31.26
C GLY A 77 32.12 -1.76 31.21
N VAL A 78 31.55 -1.32 30.09
CA VAL A 78 30.95 0.02 29.95
C VAL A 78 29.42 -0.07 30.18
N ASP A 79 28.95 0.51 31.28
CA ASP A 79 27.50 0.50 31.62
C ASP A 79 26.78 1.73 31.06
N ILE A 80 26.73 1.81 29.74
CA ILE A 80 25.93 2.81 29.00
C ILE A 80 24.76 2.12 28.30
N PRO A 81 23.51 2.60 28.49
CA PRO A 81 22.35 2.00 27.83
C PRO A 81 22.41 2.25 26.32
N LEU A 82 22.25 1.18 25.55
CA LEU A 82 22.11 1.26 24.10
C LEU A 82 20.68 1.69 23.75
N ARG A 83 20.53 2.82 23.04
CA ARG A 83 19.22 3.39 22.74
C ARG A 83 19.11 3.85 21.30
N MET A 84 17.96 3.61 20.71
CA MET A 84 17.52 4.23 19.48
C MET A 84 16.24 5.03 19.75
N ARG A 85 16.22 6.29 19.31
CA ARG A 85 15.09 7.20 19.46
C ARG A 85 14.78 7.81 18.11
N SER A 86 13.52 8.22 17.95
CA SER A 86 13.10 8.82 16.70
C SER A 86 12.08 9.91 16.96
N ALA A 87 12.15 10.97 16.18
CA ALA A 87 11.13 11.98 16.07
C ALA A 87 10.58 11.95 14.64
N SER A 88 9.29 12.16 14.47
CA SER A 88 8.67 12.23 13.14
C SER A 88 7.24 12.73 13.19
N ASN A 89 6.84 13.39 12.13
CA ASN A 89 5.44 13.58 11.81
C ASN A 89 4.90 12.40 11.00
N PRO A 90 3.56 12.17 10.99
CA PRO A 90 2.92 11.26 10.05
C PRO A 90 3.17 11.71 8.61
N GLY A 91 3.15 10.78 7.66
CA GLY A 91 3.40 11.03 6.23
C GLY A 91 4.75 10.52 5.77
N GLY A 92 5.06 10.68 4.48
CA GLY A 92 6.31 10.20 3.89
C GLY A 92 6.37 8.71 3.60
N LEU A 93 7.48 8.29 3.01
CA LEU A 93 7.76 6.91 2.55
C LEU A 93 7.63 5.86 3.66
N GLY A 94 8.05 6.21 4.85
CA GLY A 94 8.10 5.30 6.00
C GLY A 94 6.86 5.33 6.90
N HIS A 95 5.81 6.07 6.54
CA HIS A 95 4.63 6.25 7.37
C HIS A 95 4.04 4.93 7.90
N GLU A 96 3.77 3.99 7.01
CA GLU A 96 3.08 2.74 7.37
C GLU A 96 3.91 1.85 8.28
N TRP A 97 5.20 1.63 7.97
CA TRP A 97 6.04 0.79 8.83
C TRP A 97 6.30 1.43 10.19
N ALA A 98 6.42 2.77 10.26
CA ALA A 98 6.59 3.48 11.52
C ALA A 98 5.32 3.40 12.36
N LYS A 99 4.13 3.63 11.77
CA LYS A 99 2.83 3.45 12.40
C LYS A 99 2.65 2.03 12.94
N GLN A 100 2.89 1.01 12.11
CA GLN A 100 2.79 -0.39 12.52
C GLN A 100 3.71 -0.68 13.70
N ARG A 101 4.98 -0.27 13.62
CA ARG A 101 6.01 -0.57 14.62
C ARG A 101 5.77 0.11 15.96
N PHE A 102 5.37 1.39 15.99
CA PHE A 102 5.33 2.19 17.20
C PHE A 102 3.93 2.43 17.75
N ILE A 103 2.91 2.44 16.91
CA ILE A 103 1.53 2.74 17.32
C ILE A 103 0.73 1.45 17.45
N VAL A 104 0.74 0.57 16.42
CA VAL A 104 -0.05 -0.66 16.44
C VAL A 104 0.59 -1.70 17.36
N GLU A 105 1.85 -2.05 17.14
CA GLU A 105 2.59 -3.06 17.90
C GLU A 105 3.35 -2.49 19.10
N GLY A 106 3.53 -1.18 19.17
CA GLY A 106 4.48 -0.52 20.05
C GLY A 106 4.28 -0.86 21.52
N ARG A 107 3.04 -0.84 21.98
CA ARG A 107 2.70 -1.11 23.37
C ARG A 107 3.05 -2.54 23.79
N GLU A 108 2.72 -3.52 22.97
CA GLU A 108 2.96 -4.94 23.25
C GLU A 108 4.46 -5.28 23.18
N GLN A 109 5.19 -4.56 22.34
CA GLN A 109 6.63 -4.79 22.10
C GLN A 109 7.54 -3.90 22.95
N GLY A 110 6.99 -3.16 23.93
CA GLY A 110 7.76 -2.26 24.78
C GLY A 110 8.43 -1.10 24.03
N ARG A 111 7.83 -0.64 22.93
CA ARG A 111 8.28 0.50 22.12
C ARG A 111 7.36 1.69 22.36
N PRO A 112 7.66 2.57 23.32
CA PRO A 112 6.76 3.67 23.65
C PRO A 112 6.63 4.65 22.50
N PHE A 113 5.39 5.01 22.16
CA PHE A 113 5.05 6.15 21.32
C PHE A 113 4.58 7.29 22.22
N ILE A 114 5.17 8.45 22.06
CA ILE A 114 4.81 9.67 22.78
C ILE A 114 4.21 10.62 21.75
N PRO A 115 2.88 10.78 21.72
CA PRO A 115 2.24 11.74 20.81
C PRO A 115 2.59 13.16 21.25
N ALA A 116 2.82 14.03 20.26
CA ALA A 116 2.97 15.46 20.46
C ALA A 116 2.02 16.20 19.52
N LYS A 117 1.38 17.24 20.01
CA LYS A 117 0.48 18.10 19.27
C LYS A 117 1.05 19.50 19.19
N LEU A 118 0.53 20.28 18.25
CA LEU A 118 0.91 21.68 18.13
C LEU A 118 0.71 22.47 19.44
N GLU A 119 -0.37 22.15 20.18
CA GLU A 119 -0.68 22.80 21.44
C GLU A 119 0.35 22.52 22.55
N ASP A 120 1.12 21.45 22.43
CA ASP A 120 2.11 21.05 23.42
C ASP A 120 3.41 21.90 23.34
N ASN A 121 3.57 22.68 22.26
CA ASN A 121 4.74 23.54 22.09
C ASN A 121 4.45 24.99 22.54
N PRO A 122 4.92 25.40 23.73
CA PRO A 122 4.65 26.74 24.26
C PRO A 122 5.48 27.84 23.58
N PHE A 123 6.50 27.48 22.81
CA PHE A 123 7.44 28.44 22.19
C PHE A 123 7.08 28.76 20.74
N LEU A 124 6.05 28.13 20.19
CA LEU A 124 5.64 28.33 18.81
C LEU A 124 4.59 29.43 18.71
N ASP A 125 4.77 30.37 17.79
CA ASP A 125 3.68 31.26 17.33
C ASP A 125 2.68 30.42 16.52
N ARG A 126 1.62 30.01 17.23
CA ARG A 126 0.60 29.09 16.70
C ARG A 126 -0.17 29.68 15.54
N ASP A 127 -0.55 30.95 15.63
CA ASP A 127 -1.41 31.58 14.62
C ASP A 127 -0.66 31.69 13.29
N SER A 128 0.56 32.17 13.35
CA SER A 128 1.44 32.25 12.18
C SER A 128 1.72 30.88 11.57
N TYR A 129 1.96 29.87 12.40
CA TYR A 129 2.20 28.50 11.93
C TYR A 129 0.96 27.86 11.31
N ILE A 130 -0.21 28.02 11.91
CA ILE A 130 -1.49 27.53 11.36
C ILE A 130 -1.74 28.16 10.00
N LEU A 131 -1.52 29.47 9.84
CA LEU A 131 -1.66 30.14 8.56
C LEU A 131 -0.73 29.55 7.49
N SER A 132 0.51 29.23 7.85
CA SER A 132 1.44 28.57 6.91
C SER A 132 0.97 27.17 6.52
N LEU A 133 0.38 26.41 7.44
CA LEU A 133 -0.17 25.09 7.16
C LEU A 133 -1.44 25.11 6.31
N MET A 134 -2.18 26.23 6.29
CA MET A 134 -3.34 26.39 5.40
C MET A 134 -2.98 26.35 3.91
N MET A 135 -1.72 26.59 3.56
CA MET A 135 -1.22 26.47 2.19
C MET A 135 -0.98 25.04 1.74
N LEU A 136 -1.02 24.08 2.68
CA LEU A 136 -0.81 22.65 2.41
C LEU A 136 -2.12 21.94 2.07
N ASP A 137 -2.00 20.77 1.41
CA ASP A 137 -3.15 19.90 1.20
C ASP A 137 -3.80 19.47 2.53
N PRO A 138 -5.11 19.18 2.56
CA PRO A 138 -5.86 18.94 3.79
C PRO A 138 -5.26 17.81 4.66
N VAL A 139 -4.69 16.77 4.06
CA VAL A 139 -4.15 15.63 4.80
C VAL A 139 -2.82 15.95 5.44
N THR A 140 -1.90 16.52 4.66
CA THR A 140 -0.61 16.96 5.20
C THR A 140 -0.86 17.97 6.34
N ARG A 141 -1.85 18.85 6.18
CA ARG A 141 -2.26 19.77 7.24
C ARG A 141 -2.73 19.05 8.50
N GLU A 142 -3.64 18.07 8.41
CA GLU A 142 -4.11 17.28 9.58
C GLU A 142 -2.97 16.49 10.22
N GLN A 143 -2.10 15.90 9.40
CA GLN A 143 -0.91 15.19 9.88
C GLN A 143 0.02 16.09 10.70
N LEU A 144 0.24 17.32 10.25
CA LEU A 144 1.13 18.27 10.93
C LEU A 144 0.46 18.97 12.11
N LEU A 145 -0.83 19.33 12.01
CA LEU A 145 -1.58 20.01 13.09
C LEU A 145 -1.86 19.09 14.26
N ARG A 146 -2.30 17.86 14.00
CA ARG A 146 -2.82 16.95 15.03
C ARG A 146 -1.92 15.75 15.29
N GLY A 147 -0.86 15.59 14.50
CA GLY A 147 -0.06 14.37 14.56
C GLY A 147 -0.90 13.14 14.23
N ASP A 148 -1.88 13.27 13.31
CA ASP A 148 -2.82 12.20 13.02
C ASP A 148 -2.21 11.16 12.06
N TRP A 149 -1.82 10.04 12.61
CA TRP A 149 -1.31 8.87 11.87
C TRP A 149 -2.39 8.10 11.12
N SER A 150 -3.64 8.49 11.26
CA SER A 150 -4.76 7.93 10.50
C SER A 150 -5.20 8.84 9.37
N ALA A 151 -4.75 10.11 9.37
CA ALA A 151 -5.02 11.05 8.30
C ALA A 151 -4.41 10.54 6.99
N ARG A 152 -5.29 10.18 6.06
CA ARG A 152 -4.93 9.75 4.70
C ARG A 152 -5.37 10.82 3.73
N LYS A 153 -4.66 10.95 2.59
CA LYS A 153 -5.12 11.84 1.54
C LYS A 153 -6.57 11.48 1.17
N PRO A 154 -7.53 12.44 1.25
CA PRO A 154 -8.79 12.27 0.57
C PRO A 154 -8.47 12.21 -0.92
N GLY A 155 -8.44 11.02 -1.49
CA GLY A 155 -8.00 10.80 -2.85
C GLY A 155 -6.94 9.74 -3.01
N GLY A 156 -6.87 8.74 -2.11
CA GLY A 156 -6.52 7.41 -2.55
C GLY A 156 -7.40 7.12 -3.74
N LYS A 157 -6.87 6.49 -4.79
CA LYS A 157 -7.67 6.20 -5.99
C LYS A 157 -8.90 5.34 -5.68
N PHE A 158 -8.91 4.70 -4.51
CA PHE A 158 -10.02 3.89 -4.02
C PHE A 158 -10.36 4.27 -2.58
N ARG A 159 -11.63 4.12 -2.22
CA ARG A 159 -12.12 4.24 -0.85
C ARG A 159 -12.85 2.96 -0.47
N ARG A 160 -12.72 2.56 0.79
CA ARG A 160 -13.38 1.36 1.32
C ARG A 160 -14.88 1.36 1.09
N GLU A 161 -15.52 2.52 1.27
CA GLU A 161 -16.96 2.70 1.07
C GLU A 161 -17.44 2.52 -0.38
N TRP A 162 -16.52 2.58 -1.37
CA TRP A 162 -16.83 2.31 -2.78
C TRP A 162 -16.82 0.83 -3.12
N LEU A 163 -16.25 -0.01 -2.26
CA LEU A 163 -15.99 -1.42 -2.48
C LEU A 163 -16.97 -2.28 -1.67
N GLU A 164 -18.20 -2.40 -2.20
CA GLU A 164 -19.24 -3.19 -1.55
C GLU A 164 -18.94 -4.69 -1.62
N VAL A 165 -19.00 -5.34 -0.45
CA VAL A 165 -18.84 -6.81 -0.35
C VAL A 165 -20.20 -7.47 -0.50
N VAL A 166 -20.30 -8.39 -1.45
CA VAL A 166 -21.49 -9.20 -1.70
C VAL A 166 -21.19 -10.69 -1.46
N ASP A 167 -22.17 -11.47 -1.04
CA ASP A 167 -21.94 -12.89 -0.77
C ASP A 167 -21.69 -13.68 -2.06
N ASN A 168 -22.45 -13.38 -3.13
CA ASN A 168 -22.35 -14.04 -4.43
C ASN A 168 -22.82 -13.10 -5.55
N ILE A 169 -22.43 -13.40 -6.79
CA ILE A 169 -23.09 -12.83 -7.97
C ILE A 169 -24.49 -13.45 -8.06
N PRO A 170 -25.56 -12.66 -8.27
CA PRO A 170 -26.89 -13.21 -8.43
C PRO A 170 -26.94 -14.30 -9.52
N THR A 171 -27.54 -15.45 -9.20
CA THR A 171 -27.54 -16.64 -10.07
C THR A 171 -28.14 -16.39 -11.45
N ILE A 172 -29.10 -15.46 -11.56
CA ILE A 172 -29.71 -15.06 -12.82
C ILE A 172 -28.82 -14.22 -13.72
N ILE A 173 -27.82 -13.54 -13.11
CA ILE A 173 -26.88 -12.64 -13.80
C ILE A 173 -25.60 -13.38 -14.18
N LEU A 174 -25.10 -14.28 -13.34
CA LEU A 174 -23.83 -14.96 -13.51
C LEU A 174 -23.65 -15.64 -14.90
N PRO A 175 -24.63 -16.35 -15.47
CA PRO A 175 -24.51 -16.96 -16.80
C PRO A 175 -24.37 -15.94 -17.93
N LYS A 176 -24.75 -14.68 -17.68
CA LYS A 176 -24.69 -13.59 -18.66
C LYS A 176 -23.39 -12.76 -18.50
N CYS A 177 -22.60 -13.01 -17.45
CA CYS A 177 -21.36 -12.31 -17.22
C CYS A 177 -20.23 -12.84 -18.13
N ARG A 178 -19.42 -11.93 -18.61
CA ARG A 178 -18.10 -12.28 -19.15
C ARG A 178 -17.14 -12.41 -17.98
N LEU A 179 -16.31 -13.43 -18.00
CA LEU A 179 -15.28 -13.65 -16.98
C LEU A 179 -13.90 -13.52 -17.62
N VAL A 180 -12.93 -13.05 -16.85
CA VAL A 180 -11.50 -13.07 -17.21
C VAL A 180 -10.67 -13.41 -15.97
N ARG A 181 -9.57 -14.11 -16.19
CA ARG A 181 -8.50 -14.26 -15.20
C ARG A 181 -7.28 -13.46 -15.68
N TYR A 182 -6.83 -12.49 -14.91
CA TYR A 182 -5.64 -11.71 -15.20
C TYR A 182 -4.52 -12.06 -14.23
N TRP A 183 -3.30 -12.23 -14.74
CA TRP A 183 -2.11 -12.51 -13.96
C TRP A 183 -1.08 -11.41 -14.10
N ASP A 184 -0.64 -10.89 -12.96
CA ASP A 184 0.58 -10.10 -12.78
C ASP A 184 1.62 -10.98 -12.10
N LEU A 185 2.72 -11.27 -12.79
CA LEU A 185 3.73 -12.20 -12.31
C LEU A 185 4.92 -11.45 -11.72
N ALA A 186 5.27 -11.74 -10.46
CA ALA A 186 6.53 -11.27 -9.89
C ALA A 186 7.72 -12.09 -10.43
N ALA A 187 8.79 -11.38 -10.78
CA ALA A 187 10.02 -12.01 -11.31
C ALA A 187 10.89 -12.67 -10.24
N THR A 188 10.62 -12.47 -8.93
CA THR A 188 11.56 -12.80 -7.86
C THR A 188 10.92 -13.62 -6.75
N GLU A 189 11.62 -14.69 -6.33
CA GLU A 189 11.28 -15.47 -5.15
C GLU A 189 11.52 -14.68 -3.86
N GLU A 190 10.78 -15.06 -2.80
CA GLU A 190 11.03 -14.57 -1.46
C GLU A 190 12.44 -14.97 -1.02
N ALA A 191 13.30 -13.99 -0.78
CA ALA A 191 14.64 -14.19 -0.30
C ALA A 191 14.84 -13.45 1.03
N ARG A 192 15.62 -14.04 1.92
CA ARG A 192 15.87 -13.50 3.27
C ARG A 192 16.39 -12.06 3.18
N GLY A 193 15.59 -11.09 3.67
CA GLY A 193 15.96 -9.66 3.66
C GLY A 193 15.58 -8.90 2.38
N LYS A 194 14.88 -9.51 1.44
CA LYS A 194 14.23 -8.86 0.29
C LYS A 194 12.72 -8.87 0.53
N ASP A 195 12.06 -7.82 0.06
CA ASP A 195 10.59 -7.72 0.01
C ASP A 195 10.18 -7.65 -1.46
N PRO A 196 10.17 -8.81 -2.18
CA PRO A 196 9.86 -8.85 -3.60
C PRO A 196 8.38 -8.58 -3.85
N ASP A 197 8.04 -8.21 -5.07
CA ASP A 197 6.66 -8.06 -5.51
C ASP A 197 5.91 -9.39 -5.45
N TRP A 198 4.59 -9.32 -5.42
CA TRP A 198 3.73 -10.49 -5.35
C TRP A 198 3.28 -10.93 -6.74
N THR A 199 3.24 -12.24 -6.95
CA THR A 199 2.45 -12.77 -8.05
C THR A 199 0.98 -12.73 -7.68
N VAL A 200 0.18 -12.06 -8.50
CA VAL A 200 -1.26 -11.90 -8.27
C VAL A 200 -2.08 -12.36 -9.47
N GLY A 201 -3.11 -13.16 -9.17
CA GLY A 201 -4.13 -13.56 -10.14
C GLY A 201 -5.51 -13.04 -9.75
N CYS A 202 -6.13 -12.21 -10.56
CA CYS A 202 -7.46 -11.66 -10.35
C CYS A 202 -8.50 -12.31 -11.27
N LEU A 203 -9.57 -12.90 -10.69
CA LEU A 203 -10.75 -13.34 -11.43
C LEU A 203 -11.83 -12.29 -11.33
N MET A 204 -12.21 -11.71 -12.46
CA MET A 204 -13.25 -10.69 -12.54
C MET A 204 -14.37 -11.09 -13.48
N ALA A 205 -15.61 -10.75 -13.10
CA ALA A 205 -16.79 -10.92 -13.94
C ALA A 205 -17.41 -9.56 -14.25
N GLY A 206 -17.69 -9.29 -15.52
CA GLY A 206 -18.41 -8.10 -15.98
C GLY A 206 -19.83 -8.48 -16.42
N SER A 207 -20.84 -7.86 -15.79
CA SER A 207 -22.23 -8.07 -16.18
C SER A 207 -22.62 -7.21 -17.38
N PRO A 208 -23.68 -7.59 -18.14
CA PRO A 208 -24.20 -6.76 -19.23
C PRO A 208 -24.68 -5.37 -18.79
N ARG A 209 -24.95 -5.19 -17.50
CA ARG A 209 -25.39 -3.91 -16.91
C ARG A 209 -24.24 -3.03 -16.42
N GLY A 210 -23.00 -3.36 -16.73
CA GLY A 210 -21.83 -2.57 -16.32
C GLY A 210 -21.45 -2.73 -14.83
N ILE A 211 -21.92 -3.76 -14.15
CA ILE A 211 -21.46 -4.11 -12.80
C ILE A 211 -20.32 -5.12 -12.91
N TYR A 212 -19.22 -4.83 -12.23
CA TYR A 212 -18.00 -5.64 -12.20
C TYR A 212 -17.85 -6.32 -10.84
N TYR A 213 -17.59 -7.61 -10.85
CA TYR A 213 -17.43 -8.41 -9.64
C TYR A 213 -16.00 -8.97 -9.58
N ILE A 214 -15.20 -8.53 -8.62
CA ILE A 214 -13.95 -9.22 -8.29
C ILE A 214 -14.36 -10.47 -7.52
N ARG A 215 -14.12 -11.64 -8.11
CA ARG A 215 -14.59 -12.94 -7.57
C ARG A 215 -13.54 -13.62 -6.73
N ASP A 216 -12.29 -13.47 -7.11
CA ASP A 216 -11.17 -14.14 -6.44
C ASP A 216 -9.87 -13.38 -6.71
N ILE A 217 -9.04 -13.28 -5.68
CA ILE A 217 -7.66 -12.82 -5.80
C ILE A 217 -6.75 -13.88 -5.20
N ARG A 218 -5.76 -14.32 -6.00
CA ARG A 218 -4.65 -15.15 -5.57
C ARG A 218 -3.41 -14.29 -5.46
N ARG A 219 -2.87 -14.19 -4.27
CA ARG A 219 -1.67 -13.40 -3.97
C ARG A 219 -0.65 -14.30 -3.31
N VAL A 220 0.48 -14.54 -3.98
CA VAL A 220 1.49 -15.49 -3.51
C VAL A 220 2.91 -15.03 -3.79
N ARG A 221 3.83 -15.51 -2.97
CA ARG A 221 5.27 -15.48 -3.19
C ARG A 221 5.76 -16.92 -3.18
N MET A 222 5.99 -17.48 -4.34
CA MET A 222 6.35 -18.88 -4.54
C MET A 222 7.49 -19.01 -5.55
N THR A 223 8.09 -20.20 -5.59
CA THR A 223 9.01 -20.56 -6.67
C THR A 223 8.30 -20.51 -8.02
N PRO A 224 9.03 -20.33 -9.13
CA PRO A 224 8.42 -20.36 -10.47
C PRO A 224 7.58 -21.60 -10.75
N ALA A 225 8.01 -22.76 -10.27
CA ALA A 225 7.24 -24.01 -10.38
C ALA A 225 5.94 -23.96 -9.56
N GLY A 226 5.98 -23.37 -8.36
CA GLY A 226 4.80 -23.17 -7.52
C GLY A 226 3.79 -22.21 -8.15
N VAL A 227 4.27 -21.13 -8.78
CA VAL A 227 3.43 -20.19 -9.54
C VAL A 227 2.79 -20.88 -10.75
N GLU A 228 3.56 -21.68 -11.48
CA GLU A 228 3.02 -22.46 -12.62
C GLU A 228 1.89 -23.39 -12.20
N GLU A 229 2.08 -24.16 -11.12
CA GLU A 229 1.04 -25.05 -10.61
C GLU A 229 -0.20 -24.29 -10.13
N LEU A 230 -0.02 -23.13 -9.51
CA LEU A 230 -1.12 -22.26 -9.11
C LEU A 230 -1.90 -21.75 -10.35
N VAL A 231 -1.21 -21.26 -11.37
CA VAL A 231 -1.83 -20.78 -12.61
C VAL A 231 -2.63 -21.90 -13.29
N LYS A 232 -2.07 -23.11 -13.40
CA LYS A 232 -2.76 -24.29 -13.94
C LYS A 232 -3.97 -24.69 -13.13
N SER A 233 -3.84 -24.72 -11.81
CA SER A 233 -4.94 -25.01 -10.89
C SER A 233 -6.09 -24.02 -11.04
N CYS A 234 -5.79 -22.72 -11.08
CA CYS A 234 -6.78 -21.67 -11.31
C CYS A 234 -7.45 -21.84 -12.67
N ALA A 235 -6.69 -22.08 -13.74
CA ALA A 235 -7.25 -22.30 -15.08
C ALA A 235 -8.23 -23.48 -15.12
N ASN A 236 -7.90 -24.58 -14.42
CA ASN A 236 -8.78 -25.75 -14.30
C ASN A 236 -10.08 -25.43 -13.53
N ILE A 237 -9.99 -24.67 -12.43
CA ILE A 237 -11.12 -24.29 -11.59
C ILE A 237 -12.04 -23.30 -12.32
N ASP A 238 -11.44 -22.30 -12.97
CA ASP A 238 -12.19 -21.26 -13.69
C ASP A 238 -12.87 -21.81 -14.96
N GLY A 239 -12.29 -22.85 -15.55
CA GLY A 239 -12.81 -23.52 -16.73
C GLY A 239 -12.31 -22.94 -18.07
N ARG A 240 -12.48 -23.71 -19.14
CA ARG A 240 -11.92 -23.37 -20.48
C ARG A 240 -12.58 -22.17 -21.15
N THR A 241 -13.72 -21.75 -20.67
CA THR A 241 -14.47 -20.61 -21.22
C THR A 241 -14.02 -19.27 -20.64
N VAL A 242 -13.15 -19.29 -19.62
CA VAL A 242 -12.60 -18.09 -19.00
C VAL A 242 -11.26 -17.76 -19.64
N PRO A 243 -11.17 -16.67 -20.43
CA PRO A 243 -9.90 -16.22 -21.00
C PRO A 243 -8.88 -15.86 -19.92
N ILE A 244 -7.62 -16.20 -20.17
CA ILE A 244 -6.51 -15.92 -19.29
C ILE A 244 -5.66 -14.83 -19.92
N TYR A 245 -5.48 -13.75 -19.20
CA TYR A 245 -4.61 -12.64 -19.55
C TYR A 245 -3.39 -12.64 -18.65
N MET A 246 -2.23 -12.32 -19.20
CA MET A 246 -0.99 -12.29 -18.44
C MET A 246 -0.15 -11.10 -18.85
N GLU A 247 0.34 -10.34 -17.88
CA GLU A 247 1.24 -9.21 -18.14
C GLU A 247 2.56 -9.71 -18.75
N GLN A 248 2.97 -9.07 -19.82
CA GLN A 248 4.26 -9.30 -20.46
C GLN A 248 5.23 -8.19 -20.06
N GLU A 249 6.17 -8.51 -19.18
CA GLU A 249 7.26 -7.60 -18.85
C GLU A 249 8.05 -7.15 -20.09
N PRO A 250 8.62 -5.95 -20.09
CA PRO A 250 9.52 -5.51 -21.14
C PRO A 250 10.78 -6.38 -21.23
N GLY A 251 11.28 -6.59 -22.46
CA GLY A 251 12.52 -7.30 -22.70
C GLY A 251 12.35 -8.78 -23.02
N ALA A 252 13.49 -9.45 -23.22
CA ALA A 252 13.55 -10.84 -23.68
C ALA A 252 12.99 -11.84 -22.63
N SER A 253 13.16 -11.57 -21.34
CA SER A 253 12.63 -12.40 -20.26
C SER A 253 11.10 -12.47 -20.31
N GLY A 254 10.43 -11.34 -20.44
CA GLY A 254 8.96 -11.31 -20.54
C GLY A 254 8.45 -12.05 -21.79
N VAL A 255 9.11 -11.91 -22.93
CA VAL A 255 8.76 -12.65 -24.14
C VAL A 255 8.89 -14.16 -23.94
N ASN A 256 9.97 -14.61 -23.29
CA ASN A 256 10.20 -16.02 -23.00
C ASN A 256 9.18 -16.58 -22.01
N THR A 257 8.84 -15.82 -20.96
CA THR A 257 7.81 -16.17 -19.98
C THR A 257 6.46 -16.37 -20.67
N ILE A 258 6.05 -15.45 -21.52
CA ILE A 258 4.79 -15.57 -22.26
C ILE A 258 4.80 -16.77 -23.22
N ALA A 259 5.91 -16.99 -23.94
CA ALA A 259 6.05 -18.17 -24.81
C ALA A 259 5.97 -19.48 -24.05
N TYR A 260 6.50 -19.51 -22.83
CA TYR A 260 6.40 -20.64 -21.91
C TYR A 260 4.94 -20.88 -21.47
N TYR A 261 4.26 -19.87 -20.92
CA TYR A 261 2.88 -20.02 -20.46
C TYR A 261 1.89 -20.33 -21.58
N ARG A 262 2.14 -19.87 -22.80
CA ARG A 262 1.33 -20.26 -23.96
C ARG A 262 1.36 -21.77 -24.23
N ARG A 263 2.47 -22.44 -23.91
CA ARG A 263 2.59 -23.90 -23.99
C ARG A 263 1.94 -24.59 -22.79
N VAL A 264 2.18 -24.07 -21.60
CA VAL A 264 1.61 -24.60 -20.33
C VAL A 264 0.10 -24.55 -20.33
N LEU A 265 -0.49 -23.47 -20.88
CA LEU A 265 -1.94 -23.23 -20.95
C LEU A 265 -2.53 -23.67 -22.30
N ALA A 266 -1.91 -24.62 -22.99
CA ALA A 266 -2.46 -25.15 -24.23
C ALA A 266 -3.88 -25.70 -24.03
N GLY A 267 -4.85 -25.25 -24.84
CA GLY A 267 -6.27 -25.60 -24.74
C GLY A 267 -7.12 -24.62 -23.93
N TYR A 268 -6.50 -23.55 -23.40
CA TYR A 268 -7.17 -22.38 -22.84
C TYR A 268 -7.02 -21.18 -23.78
N GLU A 269 -7.96 -20.24 -23.72
CA GLU A 269 -7.82 -18.96 -24.37
C GLU A 269 -6.81 -18.11 -23.58
N PHE A 270 -5.62 -17.85 -24.18
CA PHE A 270 -4.51 -17.18 -23.51
C PHE A 270 -4.02 -15.95 -24.28
N HIS A 271 -3.97 -14.81 -23.60
CA HIS A 271 -3.55 -13.52 -24.13
C HIS A 271 -2.39 -12.92 -23.34
N ALA A 272 -1.37 -12.45 -24.02
CA ALA A 272 -0.31 -11.63 -23.45
C ALA A 272 -0.69 -10.16 -23.56
N VAL A 273 -0.55 -9.40 -22.48
CA VAL A 273 -0.84 -7.96 -22.41
C VAL A 273 0.44 -7.21 -22.14
N ARG A 274 0.75 -6.22 -22.97
CA ARG A 274 1.83 -5.26 -22.73
C ARG A 274 1.21 -4.00 -22.13
N ASN A 275 1.49 -3.75 -20.89
CA ASN A 275 1.01 -2.56 -20.22
C ASN A 275 1.80 -1.32 -20.68
N THR A 276 1.08 -0.24 -20.93
CA THR A 276 1.63 1.08 -21.27
C THR A 276 1.11 2.12 -20.30
N GLY A 277 1.94 3.09 -19.95
CA GLY A 277 1.60 4.13 -18.97
C GLY A 277 1.91 3.75 -17.52
N SER A 278 1.68 4.69 -16.61
CA SER A 278 1.90 4.45 -15.18
C SER A 278 0.77 3.61 -14.58
N LYS A 279 1.07 2.89 -13.50
CA LYS A 279 0.10 2.12 -12.71
C LYS A 279 -1.11 2.97 -12.30
N GLU A 280 -0.86 4.21 -11.90
CA GLU A 280 -1.92 5.15 -11.55
C GLU A 280 -2.91 5.44 -12.69
N VAL A 281 -2.40 5.59 -13.92
CA VAL A 281 -3.23 5.83 -15.10
C VAL A 281 -4.07 4.59 -15.44
N ARG A 282 -3.48 3.41 -15.32
CA ARG A 282 -4.17 2.13 -15.57
C ARG A 282 -5.29 1.86 -14.56
N ALA A 283 -5.10 2.24 -13.30
CA ALA A 283 -6.09 2.06 -12.25
C ALA A 283 -7.27 3.06 -12.32
N ASN A 284 -7.15 4.20 -13.05
CA ASN A 284 -8.19 5.22 -13.11
C ASN A 284 -9.57 4.69 -13.58
N PRO A 285 -9.68 3.86 -14.64
CA PRO A 285 -10.98 3.38 -15.08
C PRO A 285 -11.66 2.50 -14.03
N LEU A 286 -10.93 1.58 -13.39
CA LEU A 286 -11.45 0.75 -12.31
C LEU A 286 -11.86 1.60 -11.10
N SER A 287 -11.05 2.58 -10.72
CA SER A 287 -11.33 3.52 -9.64
C SER A 287 -12.62 4.31 -9.88
N SER A 288 -12.81 4.84 -11.09
CA SER A 288 -14.03 5.56 -11.45
C SER A 288 -15.28 4.67 -11.39
N GLN A 289 -15.17 3.40 -11.76
CA GLN A 289 -16.27 2.45 -11.63
C GLN A 289 -16.52 2.07 -10.16
N ALA A 290 -15.48 2.00 -9.34
CA ALA A 290 -15.64 1.77 -7.90
C ALA A 290 -16.37 2.95 -7.24
N GLU A 291 -15.98 4.19 -7.56
CA GLU A 291 -16.64 5.41 -7.07
C GLU A 291 -18.12 5.48 -7.48
N ALA A 292 -18.43 5.05 -8.70
CA ALA A 292 -19.80 4.94 -9.18
C ALA A 292 -20.61 3.80 -8.55
N GLY A 293 -20.01 2.98 -7.65
CA GLY A 293 -20.64 1.84 -7.02
C GLY A 293 -20.80 0.61 -7.93
N ASN A 294 -20.13 0.58 -9.07
CA ASN A 294 -20.22 -0.48 -10.06
C ASN A 294 -19.23 -1.63 -9.83
N VAL A 295 -18.34 -1.53 -8.84
CA VAL A 295 -17.38 -2.60 -8.48
C VAL A 295 -17.84 -3.26 -7.19
N LYS A 296 -18.01 -4.57 -7.22
CA LYS A 296 -18.40 -5.40 -6.07
C LYS A 296 -17.34 -6.45 -5.79
N LEU A 297 -17.12 -6.75 -4.51
CA LEU A 297 -16.20 -7.79 -4.06
C LEU A 297 -17.00 -9.02 -3.63
N VAL A 298 -16.78 -10.16 -4.27
CA VAL A 298 -17.42 -11.41 -3.84
C VAL A 298 -16.68 -11.93 -2.61
N ARG A 299 -17.41 -12.26 -1.55
CA ARG A 299 -16.88 -12.66 -0.26
C ARG A 299 -15.79 -13.75 -0.37
N GLY A 300 -14.64 -13.49 0.21
CA GLY A 300 -13.47 -14.38 0.22
C GLY A 300 -12.45 -13.94 1.27
N THR A 301 -11.46 -14.78 1.53
CA THR A 301 -10.38 -14.51 2.52
C THR A 301 -9.44 -13.38 2.09
N TRP A 302 -9.40 -13.04 0.83
CA TRP A 302 -8.54 -12.04 0.20
C TRP A 302 -9.02 -10.59 0.37
N ILE A 303 -10.29 -10.38 0.78
CA ILE A 303 -10.96 -9.07 0.74
C ILE A 303 -10.25 -8.02 1.60
N THR A 304 -9.87 -8.38 2.82
CA THR A 304 -9.23 -7.43 3.74
C THR A 304 -7.93 -6.90 3.17
N ASP A 305 -7.06 -7.80 2.68
CA ASP A 305 -5.77 -7.43 2.11
C ASP A 305 -5.93 -6.58 0.85
N PHE A 306 -6.93 -6.90 0.00
CA PHE A 306 -7.23 -6.13 -1.20
C PHE A 306 -7.72 -4.72 -0.88
N ILE A 307 -8.68 -4.59 0.06
CA ILE A 307 -9.21 -3.27 0.43
C ILE A 307 -8.12 -2.41 1.05
N ASP A 308 -7.29 -2.98 1.94
CA ASP A 308 -6.19 -2.25 2.58
C ASP A 308 -5.12 -1.79 1.58
N GLU A 309 -4.87 -2.59 0.52
CA GLU A 309 -3.97 -2.21 -0.57
C GLU A 309 -4.61 -1.12 -1.45
N ALA A 310 -5.87 -1.30 -1.84
CA ALA A 310 -6.60 -0.35 -2.68
C ALA A 310 -6.73 1.03 -2.01
N GLU A 311 -7.04 1.09 -0.70
CA GLU A 311 -7.10 2.35 0.05
C GLU A 311 -5.75 3.07 0.12
N ALA A 312 -4.67 2.31 0.15
CA ALA A 312 -3.32 2.86 0.25
C ALA A 312 -2.69 3.20 -1.13
N PHE A 313 -3.32 2.75 -2.22
CA PHE A 313 -2.85 3.01 -3.58
C PHE A 313 -2.96 4.50 -3.97
N PRO A 314 -1.95 5.14 -4.60
CA PRO A 314 -0.70 4.56 -5.11
C PRO A 314 0.48 4.64 -4.13
N SER A 315 0.26 5.01 -2.87
CA SER A 315 1.32 5.39 -1.93
C SER A 315 2.01 4.20 -1.24
N ARG A 316 1.57 2.97 -1.48
CA ARG A 316 2.11 1.76 -0.85
C ARG A 316 3.24 1.14 -1.68
N ALA A 317 4.13 0.40 -1.00
CA ALA A 317 5.24 -0.30 -1.64
C ALA A 317 4.81 -1.46 -2.54
N HIS A 318 3.65 -2.07 -2.24
CA HIS A 318 3.06 -3.16 -3.02
C HIS A 318 1.66 -2.76 -3.44
N ASP A 319 1.42 -2.79 -4.74
CA ASP A 319 0.17 -2.45 -5.42
C ASP A 319 -0.27 -3.53 -6.42
N ASP A 320 0.30 -4.72 -6.27
CA ASP A 320 0.19 -5.84 -7.21
C ASP A 320 -1.26 -6.33 -7.36
N GLN A 321 -2.09 -6.28 -6.29
CA GLN A 321 -3.49 -6.67 -6.36
C GLN A 321 -4.34 -5.65 -7.11
N VAL A 322 -4.05 -4.35 -6.92
CA VAL A 322 -4.72 -3.27 -7.66
C VAL A 322 -4.33 -3.34 -9.13
N ASP A 323 -3.07 -3.59 -9.45
CA ASP A 323 -2.59 -3.75 -10.83
C ASP A 323 -3.26 -4.93 -11.53
N ALA A 324 -3.32 -6.09 -10.89
CA ALA A 324 -4.01 -7.26 -11.43
C ALA A 324 -5.52 -7.02 -11.62
N ALA A 325 -6.17 -6.31 -10.69
CA ALA A 325 -7.59 -5.97 -10.80
C ALA A 325 -7.84 -4.94 -11.92
N ALA A 326 -6.96 -3.94 -12.08
CA ALA A 326 -7.04 -2.97 -13.17
C ALA A 326 -6.83 -3.65 -14.54
N GLY A 327 -5.88 -4.56 -14.65
CA GLY A 327 -5.66 -5.36 -15.86
C GLY A 327 -6.85 -6.27 -16.20
N ALA A 328 -7.48 -6.90 -15.20
CA ALA A 328 -8.69 -7.69 -15.38
C ALA A 328 -9.87 -6.84 -15.87
N PHE A 329 -10.01 -5.64 -15.30
CA PHE A 329 -11.03 -4.68 -15.72
C PHE A 329 -10.81 -4.23 -17.17
N GLU A 330 -9.58 -3.88 -17.55
CA GLU A 330 -9.24 -3.50 -18.91
C GLU A 330 -9.54 -4.63 -19.90
N ALA A 331 -9.15 -5.87 -19.58
CA ALA A 331 -9.44 -7.05 -20.40
C ALA A 331 -10.94 -7.30 -20.63
N LEU A 332 -11.77 -6.99 -19.63
CA LEU A 332 -13.24 -7.05 -19.79
C LEU A 332 -13.79 -5.94 -20.70
N THR A 333 -13.20 -4.74 -20.65
CA THR A 333 -13.74 -3.55 -21.34
C THR A 333 -13.31 -3.44 -22.79
N ILE A 334 -12.09 -3.86 -23.14
CA ILE A 334 -11.59 -3.88 -24.54
C ILE A 334 -12.53 -4.65 -25.48
N GLY A 335 -13.25 -5.67 -24.99
CA GLY A 335 -14.22 -6.41 -25.78
C GLY A 335 -15.63 -5.78 -25.89
N GLN A 336 -15.89 -4.66 -25.20
CA GLN A 336 -17.22 -4.02 -25.20
C GLN A 336 -17.36 -2.88 -26.23
N ALA A 337 -16.32 -2.47 -26.89
CA ALA A 337 -16.33 -1.35 -27.84
C ALA A 337 -17.19 -1.58 -29.11
N GLY A 338 -17.94 -2.67 -29.19
CA GLY A 338 -18.73 -3.05 -30.37
C GLY A 338 -20.22 -3.40 -30.16
N THR A 339 -20.75 -3.35 -28.93
CA THR A 339 -22.16 -3.70 -28.71
C THR A 339 -22.90 -2.53 -28.06
N PRO A 340 -23.88 -1.89 -28.74
CA PRO A 340 -24.75 -0.89 -28.13
C PRO A 340 -25.53 -1.52 -26.97
N LEU A 341 -25.60 -0.86 -25.83
CA LEU A 341 -26.46 -1.22 -24.71
C LEU A 341 -27.92 -1.14 -25.19
N ASP A 342 -28.59 -2.26 -25.18
CA ASP A 342 -30.06 -2.29 -25.41
C ASP A 342 -30.73 -1.73 -24.14
N ALA A 343 -31.22 -0.49 -24.25
CA ALA A 343 -31.72 0.30 -23.13
C ALA A 343 -33.23 -0.01 -22.81
N THR A 344 -33.74 -1.17 -23.19
CA THR A 344 -35.19 -1.44 -23.17
C THR A 344 -35.68 -2.48 -22.15
N GLU A 345 -35.03 -2.62 -20.98
CA GLU A 345 -35.74 -3.31 -19.88
C GLU A 345 -35.97 -2.33 -18.70
N PRO A 346 -37.20 -2.12 -18.24
CA PRO A 346 -37.52 -1.26 -17.13
C PRO A 346 -37.02 -1.85 -15.82
N MET A 347 -36.47 -0.98 -14.97
CA MET A 347 -36.09 -1.31 -13.60
C MET A 347 -37.25 -1.91 -12.83
N PRO A 348 -37.10 -2.98 -12.05
CA PRO A 348 -38.11 -3.41 -11.12
C PRO A 348 -38.30 -2.33 -10.05
N THR A 349 -39.47 -1.72 -10.03
CA THR A 349 -39.90 -0.80 -9.00
C THR A 349 -40.01 -1.56 -7.68
N SER A 350 -39.29 -1.13 -6.65
CA SER A 350 -39.51 -1.57 -5.28
C SER A 350 -40.90 -1.11 -4.86
N GLU A 351 -41.84 -2.06 -4.66
CA GLU A 351 -43.12 -1.75 -4.04
C GLU A 351 -42.86 -1.20 -2.61
N PRO A 352 -43.51 -0.09 -2.24
CA PRO A 352 -43.50 0.36 -0.86
C PRO A 352 -44.34 -0.62 -0.03
N SER A 353 -43.72 -1.23 0.99
CA SER A 353 -44.42 -2.04 1.99
C SER A 353 -45.54 -1.22 2.63
N GLY A 354 -46.77 -1.62 2.35
CA GLY A 354 -47.97 -0.99 2.85
C GLY A 354 -48.06 -1.08 4.36
N PHE A 355 -48.06 0.08 5.01
CA PHE A 355 -48.50 0.21 6.39
C PHE A 355 -50.02 -0.02 6.45
N GLY A 356 -50.41 -1.17 7.01
CA GLY A 356 -51.80 -1.50 7.32
C GLY A 356 -52.38 -0.55 8.34
N GLY A 357 -53.38 0.22 7.92
CA GLY A 357 -54.12 1.10 8.78
C GLY A 357 -54.95 0.33 9.83
N LEU A 358 -54.68 0.56 11.08
CA LEU A 358 -55.58 0.20 12.20
C LEU A 358 -56.76 1.13 12.22
N ARG A 359 -57.97 0.62 11.86
CA ARG A 359 -59.24 1.28 12.09
C ARG A 359 -59.55 1.27 13.57
N ARG A 360 -59.77 2.47 14.14
CA ARG A 360 -60.49 2.66 15.41
C ARG A 360 -61.93 2.17 15.19
N LYS A 361 -62.38 1.29 16.06
CA LYS A 361 -63.81 1.09 16.39
C LYS A 361 -64.04 1.47 17.84
N ASP A 362 -65.09 2.25 17.98
CA ASP A 362 -65.73 2.76 19.17
C ASP A 362 -65.91 1.73 20.31
N PHE A 363 -65.53 2.11 21.49
CA PHE A 363 -66.36 2.28 22.71
C PHE A 363 -65.54 2.96 23.75
#